data_3218bde7dc7de744d8f05dc6fc013d7d
#
_entry.id   3218bde7dc7de744d8f05dc6fc013d7d
#
_cell.length_a   1.000
_cell.length_b   1.000
_cell.length_c   1.000
_cell.angle_alpha   90.00
_cell.angle_beta   90.00
_cell.angle_gamma   90.00
#
_symmetry.space_group_name_H-M   'P 1'
#
loop_
_entity.id
_entity.type
_entity.pdbx_description
1 polymer ?
#
loop_
_entity_poly.entity_id
_entity_poly.type
_entity_poly.pdbx_seq_one_letter_code
_entity_poly.pdbx_strand_id
1 'polypeptide(L)'
;MSLVDTDWLKENINIVKIIDCSWHMPQAQRNGLEEYDKEHIPNATFFDLDKNSKLDTDLPHMLTDPRSWEKIMSNMGISNNDRIVIYDNSDVISSCRCWYNLIYYGHDPKLVHVLNGGLKKWKKENKITNNKEVIIKTSIYSCKENKDLVKNKKQINENIDTKEFNVFDARSRERFEGKVVEPRKGLRSGSIKNSFCLPFSELINNDDHTFISKEKIKAQFRSFKLDLNKNIVFSCGSGVTASVLALAYSLIDDKYMPTIYDGSWSEYGRN
;
A
#
# COMPACT_ATOMS: atom_id res chain seq x y z
N MET A 1 10.96 -10.52 6.11
CA MET A 1 10.86 -10.41 4.63
C MET A 1 9.47 -9.91 4.31
N SER A 2 9.31 -8.75 3.66
CA SER A 2 7.96 -8.13 3.43
C SER A 2 7.15 -8.78 2.31
N LEU A 3 7.77 -9.61 1.46
CA LEU A 3 7.10 -10.39 0.41
C LEU A 3 7.19 -11.88 0.68
N VAL A 4 6.13 -12.61 0.32
CA VAL A 4 6.08 -14.07 0.23
C VAL A 4 5.62 -14.48 -1.17
N ASP A 5 6.07 -15.65 -1.64
CA ASP A 5 5.60 -16.21 -2.90
C ASP A 5 4.33 -17.05 -2.72
N THR A 6 3.76 -17.43 -3.85
CA THR A 6 2.50 -18.18 -3.89
C THR A 6 2.66 -19.63 -3.37
N ASP A 7 3.83 -20.25 -3.52
CA ASP A 7 4.09 -21.59 -3.01
C ASP A 7 4.20 -21.56 -1.50
N TRP A 8 4.93 -20.58 -0.95
CA TRP A 8 5.01 -20.38 0.48
C TRP A 8 3.62 -20.18 1.11
N LEU A 9 2.76 -19.33 0.48
CA LEU A 9 1.39 -19.14 1.00
C LEU A 9 0.58 -20.43 0.94
N LYS A 10 0.66 -21.18 -0.15
CA LYS A 10 -0.03 -22.47 -0.31
C LYS A 10 0.33 -23.45 0.82
N GLU A 11 1.61 -23.53 1.18
CA GLU A 11 2.09 -24.41 2.27
C GLU A 11 1.65 -23.92 3.66
N ASN A 12 1.47 -22.60 3.85
CA ASN A 12 1.16 -21.98 5.13
C ASN A 12 -0.31 -21.51 5.25
N ILE A 13 -1.18 -21.85 4.31
CA ILE A 13 -2.54 -21.32 4.16
C ILE A 13 -3.44 -21.50 5.39
N ASN A 14 -3.15 -22.51 6.23
CA ASN A 14 -3.94 -22.83 7.41
C ASN A 14 -3.37 -22.24 8.73
N ILE A 15 -2.20 -21.61 8.67
CA ILE A 15 -1.51 -21.08 9.87
C ILE A 15 -1.26 -19.58 9.81
N VAL A 16 -1.70 -18.92 8.74
CA VAL A 16 -1.62 -17.47 8.59
C VAL A 16 -3.00 -16.85 8.45
N LYS A 17 -3.14 -15.59 8.80
CA LYS A 17 -4.31 -14.78 8.43
C LYS A 17 -4.12 -14.25 7.03
N ILE A 18 -5.14 -14.38 6.19
CA ILE A 18 -5.07 -13.93 4.80
C ILE A 18 -6.07 -12.79 4.60
N ILE A 19 -5.61 -11.70 4.02
CA ILE A 19 -6.42 -10.51 3.75
C ILE A 19 -6.45 -10.25 2.25
N ASP A 20 -7.65 -10.17 1.68
CA ASP A 20 -7.87 -9.58 0.37
C ASP A 20 -8.10 -8.08 0.54
N CYS A 21 -7.19 -7.26 0.00
CA CYS A 21 -7.28 -5.80 0.02
C CYS A 21 -7.45 -5.25 -1.41
N SER A 22 -8.27 -5.92 -2.22
CA SER A 22 -8.54 -5.50 -3.60
C SER A 22 -9.31 -4.19 -3.62
N TRP A 23 -8.68 -3.16 -4.14
CA TRP A 23 -9.28 -1.84 -4.37
C TRP A 23 -8.97 -1.40 -5.80
N HIS A 24 -9.94 -0.83 -6.48
CA HIS A 24 -9.82 -0.40 -7.86
C HIS A 24 -10.02 1.10 -8.01
N MET A 25 -9.26 1.71 -8.92
CA MET A 25 -9.52 3.08 -9.33
C MET A 25 -10.95 3.21 -9.88
N PRO A 26 -11.71 4.28 -9.58
CA PRO A 26 -13.09 4.43 -10.06
C PRO A 26 -13.25 4.26 -11.58
N GLN A 27 -12.22 4.64 -12.36
CA GLN A 27 -12.23 4.50 -13.81
C GLN A 27 -12.17 3.05 -14.30
N ALA A 28 -11.74 2.12 -13.46
CA ALA A 28 -11.69 0.69 -13.80
C ALA A 28 -13.07 0.03 -13.84
N GLN A 29 -14.09 0.67 -13.24
CA GLN A 29 -15.46 0.13 -13.14
C GLN A 29 -15.50 -1.31 -12.58
N ARG A 30 -14.60 -1.60 -11.64
CA ARG A 30 -14.46 -2.87 -10.94
C ARG A 30 -14.81 -2.69 -9.46
N ASN A 31 -15.30 -3.74 -8.81
CA ASN A 31 -15.62 -3.75 -7.39
C ASN A 31 -14.88 -4.90 -6.70
N GLY A 32 -13.94 -4.56 -5.79
CA GLY A 32 -13.10 -5.55 -5.12
C GLY A 32 -13.90 -6.53 -4.26
N LEU A 33 -14.95 -6.09 -3.58
CA LEU A 33 -15.81 -6.97 -2.78
C LEU A 33 -16.59 -7.96 -3.66
N GLU A 34 -17.18 -7.50 -4.77
CA GLU A 34 -17.90 -8.38 -5.69
C GLU A 34 -16.95 -9.40 -6.35
N GLU A 35 -15.69 -9.03 -6.60
CA GLU A 35 -14.69 -9.97 -7.11
C GLU A 35 -14.29 -10.99 -6.05
N TYR A 36 -14.09 -10.56 -4.81
CA TYR A 36 -13.82 -11.43 -3.66
C TYR A 36 -14.98 -12.42 -3.43
N ASP A 37 -16.22 -11.97 -3.47
CA ASP A 37 -17.41 -12.83 -3.29
C ASP A 37 -17.52 -13.92 -4.38
N LYS A 38 -17.05 -13.62 -5.58
CA LYS A 38 -17.02 -14.58 -6.69
C LYS A 38 -15.87 -15.57 -6.58
N GLU A 39 -14.70 -15.09 -6.18
CA GLU A 39 -13.48 -15.90 -6.18
C GLU A 39 -12.38 -15.25 -5.33
N HIS A 40 -11.88 -15.97 -4.32
CA HIS A 40 -10.78 -15.53 -3.47
C HIS A 40 -9.85 -16.69 -3.06
N ILE A 41 -8.67 -16.38 -2.52
CA ILE A 41 -7.77 -17.38 -1.92
C ILE A 41 -8.45 -17.99 -0.68
N PRO A 42 -8.45 -19.33 -0.52
CA PRO A 42 -9.10 -19.96 0.63
C PRO A 42 -8.66 -19.34 1.96
N ASN A 43 -9.59 -19.18 2.90
CA ASN A 43 -9.42 -18.57 4.23
C ASN A 43 -9.16 -17.04 4.21
N ALA A 44 -9.18 -16.39 3.07
CA ALA A 44 -9.02 -14.94 3.00
C ALA A 44 -10.25 -14.21 3.54
N THR A 45 -10.04 -13.10 4.24
CA THR A 45 -11.06 -12.14 4.65
C THR A 45 -10.90 -10.86 3.86
N PHE A 46 -12.00 -10.20 3.49
CA PHE A 46 -11.96 -8.96 2.70
C PHE A 46 -11.72 -7.74 3.59
N PHE A 47 -10.77 -6.89 3.18
CA PHE A 47 -10.50 -5.58 3.78
C PHE A 47 -10.93 -4.47 2.81
N ASP A 48 -12.06 -3.84 3.09
CA ASP A 48 -12.56 -2.70 2.31
C ASP A 48 -11.72 -1.45 2.62
N LEU A 49 -10.84 -1.07 1.70
CA LEU A 49 -9.93 0.05 1.91
C LEU A 49 -10.67 1.38 2.11
N ASP A 50 -11.76 1.61 1.38
CA ASP A 50 -12.53 2.85 1.49
C ASP A 50 -13.26 2.93 2.85
N LYS A 51 -13.98 1.87 3.26
CA LYS A 51 -14.73 1.84 4.51
C LYS A 51 -13.84 1.82 5.75
N ASN A 52 -12.63 1.25 5.64
CA ASN A 52 -11.68 1.12 6.74
C ASN A 52 -10.66 2.27 6.80
N SER A 53 -10.84 3.31 6.00
CA SER A 53 -10.12 4.57 6.08
C SER A 53 -10.90 5.58 6.93
N LYS A 54 -10.28 6.74 7.20
CA LYS A 54 -10.92 7.84 7.93
C LYS A 54 -12.14 8.34 7.15
N LEU A 55 -13.33 8.32 7.79
CA LEU A 55 -14.61 8.63 7.13
C LEU A 55 -15.03 10.09 7.27
N ASP A 56 -14.55 10.81 8.29
CA ASP A 56 -14.88 12.22 8.57
C ASP A 56 -13.96 13.21 7.82
N THR A 57 -13.59 12.88 6.61
CA THR A 57 -12.75 13.68 5.73
C THR A 57 -13.15 13.49 4.27
N ASP A 58 -12.92 14.50 3.46
CA ASP A 58 -13.07 14.45 2.01
C ASP A 58 -11.77 14.02 1.27
N LEU A 59 -10.71 13.66 2.04
CA LEU A 59 -9.47 13.08 1.53
C LEU A 59 -9.59 11.55 1.49
N PRO A 60 -9.35 10.93 0.33
CA PRO A 60 -9.48 9.47 0.20
C PRO A 60 -8.36 8.73 0.94
N HIS A 61 -8.68 7.59 1.51
CA HIS A 61 -7.77 6.60 2.09
C HIS A 61 -6.90 7.09 3.25
N MET A 62 -7.28 8.19 3.90
CA MET A 62 -6.55 8.68 5.08
C MET A 62 -6.54 7.64 6.20
N LEU A 63 -5.44 7.59 6.93
CA LEU A 63 -5.32 6.75 8.13
C LEU A 63 -6.45 7.09 9.11
N THR A 64 -7.15 6.08 9.61
CA THR A 64 -8.21 6.25 10.60
C THR A 64 -7.64 6.50 11.99
N ASP A 65 -8.47 6.69 13.00
CA ASP A 65 -8.01 6.78 14.39
C ASP A 65 -7.67 5.40 14.98
N PRO A 66 -6.82 5.33 16.02
CA PRO A 66 -6.37 4.07 16.60
C PRO A 66 -7.50 3.15 17.08
N ARG A 67 -8.55 3.71 17.69
CA ARG A 67 -9.68 2.92 18.23
C ARG A 67 -10.48 2.28 17.09
N SER A 68 -10.70 3.02 16.02
CA SER A 68 -11.35 2.49 14.81
C SER A 68 -10.51 1.37 14.20
N TRP A 69 -9.19 1.53 14.13
CA TRP A 69 -8.30 0.48 13.62
C TRP A 69 -8.31 -0.78 14.50
N GLU A 70 -8.26 -0.64 15.82
CA GLU A 70 -8.38 -1.76 16.76
C GLU A 70 -9.68 -2.55 16.54
N LYS A 71 -10.81 -1.84 16.37
CA LYS A 71 -12.11 -2.44 16.10
C LYS A 71 -12.13 -3.17 14.76
N ILE A 72 -11.56 -2.57 13.70
CA ILE A 72 -11.48 -3.18 12.37
C ILE A 72 -10.71 -4.51 12.45
N MET A 73 -9.50 -4.50 12.98
CA MET A 73 -8.67 -5.71 13.09
C MET A 73 -9.30 -6.77 13.99
N SER A 74 -9.87 -6.36 15.12
CA SER A 74 -10.55 -7.28 16.05
C SER A 74 -11.75 -7.95 15.39
N ASN A 75 -12.55 -7.21 14.62
CA ASN A 75 -13.70 -7.75 13.89
C ASN A 75 -13.27 -8.70 12.75
N MET A 76 -12.09 -8.47 12.16
CA MET A 76 -11.49 -9.37 11.17
C MET A 76 -10.84 -10.62 11.82
N GLY A 77 -10.92 -10.77 13.12
CA GLY A 77 -10.32 -11.89 13.84
C GLY A 77 -8.78 -11.88 13.83
N ILE A 78 -8.20 -10.69 13.77
CA ILE A 78 -6.73 -10.50 13.76
C ILE A 78 -6.27 -10.02 15.13
N SER A 79 -5.24 -10.65 15.67
CA SER A 79 -4.53 -10.28 16.89
C SER A 79 -3.10 -9.83 16.59
N ASN A 80 -2.45 -9.15 17.54
CA ASN A 80 -1.10 -8.59 17.34
C ASN A 80 0.00 -9.63 17.05
N ASN A 81 -0.22 -10.89 17.38
CA ASN A 81 0.74 -11.97 17.19
C ASN A 81 0.47 -12.80 15.91
N ASP A 82 -0.58 -12.48 15.17
CA ASP A 82 -0.91 -13.22 13.95
C ASP A 82 0.10 -12.92 12.84
N ARG A 83 0.50 -13.95 12.11
CA ARG A 83 1.18 -13.78 10.84
C ARG A 83 0.14 -13.50 9.76
N ILE A 84 0.32 -12.41 9.03
CA ILE A 84 -0.63 -11.89 8.06
C ILE A 84 -0.01 -11.93 6.67
N VAL A 85 -0.76 -12.45 5.70
CA VAL A 85 -0.46 -12.33 4.27
C VAL A 85 -1.56 -11.53 3.61
N ILE A 86 -1.18 -10.44 2.95
CA ILE A 86 -2.10 -9.54 2.26
C ILE A 86 -1.92 -9.73 0.76
N TYR A 87 -3.02 -9.85 0.04
CA TYR A 87 -3.00 -9.86 -1.42
C TYR A 87 -4.06 -8.92 -1.98
N ASP A 88 -4.02 -8.74 -3.27
CA ASP A 88 -5.04 -8.03 -4.03
C ASP A 88 -5.20 -8.61 -5.45
N ASN A 89 -6.27 -8.16 -6.13
CA ASN A 89 -6.52 -8.34 -7.56
C ASN A 89 -6.54 -6.98 -8.27
N SER A 90 -5.74 -6.04 -7.80
CA SER A 90 -5.77 -4.63 -8.18
C SER A 90 -4.61 -4.26 -9.12
N ASP A 91 -4.90 -3.43 -10.13
CA ASP A 91 -3.86 -2.88 -11.01
C ASP A 91 -2.97 -1.83 -10.32
N VAL A 92 -3.34 -1.38 -9.11
CA VAL A 92 -2.56 -0.41 -8.31
C VAL A 92 -1.86 -1.04 -7.11
N ILE A 93 -1.87 -2.37 -7.01
CA ILE A 93 -1.21 -3.16 -5.94
C ILE A 93 -1.62 -2.63 -4.55
N SER A 94 -2.94 -2.60 -4.32
CA SER A 94 -3.54 -2.01 -3.11
C SER A 94 -3.22 -2.75 -1.81
N SER A 95 -2.80 -4.02 -1.89
CA SER A 95 -2.26 -4.80 -0.78
C SER A 95 -1.11 -4.10 -0.04
N CYS A 96 -0.28 -3.34 -0.76
CA CYS A 96 0.79 -2.56 -0.16
C CYS A 96 0.28 -1.48 0.79
N ARG A 97 -0.92 -0.91 0.54
CA ARG A 97 -1.51 0.07 1.45
C ARG A 97 -1.96 -0.58 2.75
N CYS A 98 -2.59 -1.75 2.70
CA CYS A 98 -2.96 -2.49 3.90
C CYS A 98 -1.72 -2.94 4.70
N TRP A 99 -0.64 -3.39 4.02
CA TRP A 99 0.66 -3.68 4.63
C TRP A 99 1.22 -2.45 5.38
N TYR A 100 1.22 -1.28 4.74
CA TYR A 100 1.67 -0.04 5.36
C TYR A 100 0.83 0.32 6.59
N ASN A 101 -0.50 0.22 6.49
CA ASN A 101 -1.40 0.51 7.60
C ASN A 101 -1.10 -0.37 8.82
N LEU A 102 -0.94 -1.69 8.63
CA LEU A 102 -0.59 -2.61 9.72
C LEU A 102 0.71 -2.20 10.43
N ILE A 103 1.75 -1.85 9.67
CA ILE A 103 3.03 -1.40 10.24
C ILE A 103 2.88 -0.07 10.96
N TYR A 104 2.14 0.89 10.37
CA TYR A 104 1.87 2.18 11.00
C TYR A 104 1.16 2.02 12.35
N TYR A 105 0.19 1.12 12.45
CA TYR A 105 -0.56 0.86 13.67
C TYR A 105 0.12 -0.14 14.61
N GLY A 106 1.38 -0.47 14.38
CA GLY A 106 2.26 -1.18 15.33
C GLY A 106 2.19 -2.70 15.29
N HIS A 107 1.67 -3.29 14.21
CA HIS A 107 1.86 -4.73 13.98
C HIS A 107 3.34 -5.01 13.69
N ASP A 108 3.88 -6.13 14.22
CA ASP A 108 5.29 -6.47 13.99
C ASP A 108 5.55 -6.63 12.48
N PRO A 109 6.44 -5.82 11.87
CA PRO A 109 6.75 -5.90 10.44
C PRO A 109 7.26 -7.28 9.99
N LYS A 110 7.78 -8.10 10.91
CA LYS A 110 8.21 -9.48 10.63
C LYS A 110 7.05 -10.44 10.43
N LEU A 111 5.86 -10.06 10.85
CA LEU A 111 4.64 -10.86 10.76
C LEU A 111 3.71 -10.40 9.63
N VAL A 112 4.01 -9.28 8.95
CA VAL A 112 3.17 -8.72 7.87
C VAL A 112 3.84 -8.89 6.52
N HIS A 113 3.17 -9.61 5.63
CA HIS A 113 3.69 -9.94 4.31
C HIS A 113 2.68 -9.58 3.22
N VAL A 114 3.20 -9.20 2.05
CA VAL A 114 2.41 -9.07 0.81
C VAL A 114 2.68 -10.27 -0.08
N LEU A 115 1.63 -10.87 -0.64
CA LEU A 115 1.73 -11.94 -1.63
C LEU A 115 2.25 -11.37 -2.95
N ASN A 116 3.45 -11.73 -3.33
CA ASN A 116 4.09 -11.24 -4.55
C ASN A 116 3.36 -11.73 -5.81
N GLY A 117 2.73 -10.82 -6.54
CA GLY A 117 1.89 -11.11 -7.70
C GLY A 117 0.40 -11.29 -7.39
N GLY A 118 0.00 -11.24 -6.11
CA GLY A 118 -1.41 -11.24 -5.68
C GLY A 118 -2.25 -12.40 -6.25
N LEU A 119 -3.55 -12.15 -6.43
CA LEU A 119 -4.47 -13.14 -6.99
C LEU A 119 -4.15 -13.48 -8.45
N LYS A 120 -3.64 -12.52 -9.22
CA LYS A 120 -3.29 -12.72 -10.64
C LYS A 120 -2.26 -13.84 -10.81
N LYS A 121 -1.16 -13.80 -10.08
CA LYS A 121 -0.12 -14.84 -10.11
C LYS A 121 -0.63 -16.15 -9.53
N TRP A 122 -1.37 -16.12 -8.42
CA TRP A 122 -1.99 -17.28 -7.80
C TRP A 122 -2.82 -18.09 -8.81
N LYS A 123 -3.68 -17.41 -9.56
CA LYS A 123 -4.51 -18.02 -10.62
C LYS A 123 -3.68 -18.48 -11.81
N LYS A 124 -2.69 -17.71 -12.26
CA LYS A 124 -1.79 -18.08 -13.37
C LYS A 124 -1.05 -19.40 -13.09
N GLU A 125 -0.78 -19.69 -11.81
CA GLU A 125 -0.15 -20.94 -11.36
C GLU A 125 -1.18 -22.06 -11.04
N ASN A 126 -2.44 -21.89 -11.42
CA ASN A 126 -3.53 -22.84 -11.21
C ASN A 126 -3.71 -23.25 -9.73
N LYS A 127 -3.44 -22.37 -8.80
CA LYS A 127 -3.67 -22.61 -7.37
C LYS A 127 -5.15 -22.47 -7.05
N ILE A 128 -5.61 -23.22 -6.04
CA ILE A 128 -7.03 -23.31 -5.68
C ILE A 128 -7.54 -21.98 -5.17
N THR A 129 -8.69 -21.57 -5.69
CA THR A 129 -9.54 -20.48 -5.19
C THR A 129 -10.91 -21.03 -4.81
N ASN A 130 -11.69 -20.30 -4.04
CA ASN A 130 -13.07 -20.61 -3.76
C ASN A 130 -13.87 -19.31 -3.52
N ASN A 131 -15.16 -19.46 -3.23
CA ASN A 131 -16.10 -18.38 -2.86
C ASN A 131 -16.80 -18.68 -1.53
N LYS A 132 -16.15 -19.48 -0.67
CA LYS A 132 -16.75 -19.90 0.60
C LYS A 132 -16.62 -18.77 1.62
N GLU A 133 -17.72 -18.43 2.24
CA GLU A 133 -17.72 -17.49 3.37
C GLU A 133 -16.78 -17.95 4.48
N VAL A 134 -15.95 -17.03 4.94
CA VAL A 134 -15.02 -17.28 6.04
C VAL A 134 -15.68 -16.93 7.36
N ILE A 135 -15.85 -17.92 8.24
CA ILE A 135 -16.39 -17.70 9.58
C ILE A 135 -15.32 -17.00 10.43
N ILE A 136 -15.55 -15.73 10.73
CA ILE A 136 -14.63 -14.92 11.51
C ILE A 136 -14.99 -15.05 13.00
N LYS A 137 -14.01 -15.51 13.79
CA LYS A 137 -14.06 -15.40 15.25
C LYS A 137 -13.33 -14.10 15.63
N THR A 138 -14.05 -13.16 16.25
CA THR A 138 -13.46 -11.90 16.72
C THR A 138 -12.28 -12.13 17.67
N SER A 139 -11.33 -11.22 17.64
CA SER A 139 -10.13 -11.25 18.47
C SER A 139 -9.99 -9.93 19.25
N ILE A 140 -8.87 -9.77 19.92
CA ILE A 140 -8.45 -8.49 20.53
C ILE A 140 -7.20 -8.02 19.80
N TYR A 141 -7.26 -6.80 19.27
CA TYR A 141 -6.13 -6.12 18.66
C TYR A 141 -5.86 -4.82 19.39
N SER A 142 -4.59 -4.55 19.72
CA SER A 142 -4.14 -3.29 20.34
C SER A 142 -3.25 -2.52 19.37
N CYS A 143 -3.55 -1.24 19.22
CA CYS A 143 -2.88 -0.33 18.30
C CYS A 143 -1.79 0.48 19.01
N LYS A 144 -0.65 0.62 18.33
CA LYS A 144 0.43 1.52 18.72
C LYS A 144 0.91 2.29 17.51
N GLU A 145 0.34 3.48 17.27
CA GLU A 145 0.72 4.30 16.12
C GLU A 145 2.21 4.65 16.12
N ASN A 146 2.84 4.47 14.97
CA ASN A 146 4.17 5.01 14.71
C ASN A 146 4.07 6.27 13.85
N LYS A 147 3.93 7.44 14.52
CA LYS A 147 3.72 8.74 13.87
C LYS A 147 4.92 9.20 13.01
N ASP A 148 6.09 8.60 13.19
CA ASP A 148 7.27 8.93 12.38
C ASP A 148 7.15 8.39 10.95
N LEU A 149 6.28 7.38 10.72
CA LEU A 149 6.03 6.79 9.42
C LEU A 149 5.10 7.62 8.52
N VAL A 150 4.53 8.72 9.02
CA VAL A 150 3.61 9.57 8.26
C VAL A 150 4.09 11.02 8.25
N LYS A 151 3.99 11.66 7.09
CA LYS A 151 4.20 13.11 6.94
C LYS A 151 2.87 13.78 6.59
N ASN A 152 2.68 14.99 7.10
CA ASN A 152 1.53 15.85 6.79
C ASN A 152 1.93 16.98 5.83
N LYS A 153 0.93 17.72 5.31
CA LYS A 153 1.12 18.81 4.34
C LYS A 153 2.08 19.88 4.84
N LYS A 154 2.05 20.22 6.15
CA LYS A 154 2.94 21.21 6.75
C LYS A 154 4.40 20.77 6.63
N GLN A 155 4.71 19.54 7.03
CA GLN A 155 6.07 18.98 6.95
C GLN A 155 6.56 18.89 5.49
N ILE A 156 5.68 18.54 4.55
CA ILE A 156 6.02 18.54 3.11
C ILE A 156 6.37 19.95 2.63
N ASN A 157 5.59 20.98 3.02
CA ASN A 157 5.88 22.36 2.63
C ASN A 157 7.19 22.87 3.24
N GLU A 158 7.44 22.62 4.52
CA GLU A 158 8.69 22.97 5.19
C GLU A 158 9.90 22.29 4.51
N ASN A 159 9.75 21.05 4.09
CA ASN A 159 10.81 20.29 3.40
C ASN A 159 11.21 20.87 2.03
N ILE A 160 10.38 21.71 1.39
CA ILE A 160 10.75 22.39 0.14
C ILE A 160 12.01 23.24 0.34
N ASP A 161 12.12 23.90 1.50
CA ASP A 161 13.24 24.80 1.83
C ASP A 161 14.32 24.06 2.65
N THR A 162 13.92 23.26 3.64
CA THR A 162 14.87 22.57 4.56
C THR A 162 15.54 21.38 3.91
N LYS A 163 14.88 20.68 2.98
CA LYS A 163 15.37 19.48 2.28
C LYS A 163 15.85 18.40 3.26
N GLU A 164 15.13 18.18 4.35
CA GLU A 164 15.46 17.19 5.38
C GLU A 164 15.28 15.76 4.91
N PHE A 165 14.34 15.54 3.95
CA PHE A 165 14.07 14.23 3.37
C PHE A 165 13.83 14.31 1.86
N ASN A 166 14.07 13.19 1.16
CA ASN A 166 13.76 13.07 -0.24
C ASN A 166 12.27 12.70 -0.41
N VAL A 167 11.56 13.34 -1.36
CA VAL A 167 10.17 13.02 -1.67
C VAL A 167 10.07 12.34 -3.03
N PHE A 168 9.44 11.17 -3.11
CA PHE A 168 9.11 10.48 -4.35
C PHE A 168 7.62 10.44 -4.61
N ASP A 169 7.22 10.70 -5.83
CA ASP A 169 5.84 10.59 -6.30
C ASP A 169 5.69 9.34 -7.17
N ALA A 170 4.75 8.48 -6.79
CA ALA A 170 4.47 7.19 -7.44
C ALA A 170 3.48 7.30 -8.62
N ARG A 171 2.95 8.49 -8.93
CA ARG A 171 2.04 8.71 -10.07
C ARG A 171 2.77 8.54 -11.39
N SER A 172 2.02 8.47 -12.49
CA SER A 172 2.61 8.47 -13.83
C SER A 172 3.37 9.78 -14.11
N ARG A 173 4.35 9.73 -15.02
CA ARG A 173 5.19 10.89 -15.37
C ARG A 173 4.36 12.03 -15.92
N GLU A 174 3.36 11.72 -16.74
CA GLU A 174 2.47 12.74 -17.34
C GLU A 174 1.68 13.51 -16.27
N ARG A 175 1.21 12.81 -15.21
CA ARG A 175 0.54 13.45 -14.08
C ARG A 175 1.51 14.29 -13.26
N PHE A 176 2.68 13.77 -12.97
CA PHE A 176 3.73 14.47 -12.24
C PHE A 176 4.20 15.75 -12.96
N GLU A 177 4.39 15.68 -14.27
CA GLU A 177 4.82 16.79 -15.11
C GLU A 177 3.69 17.79 -15.43
N GLY A 178 2.46 17.50 -15.03
CA GLY A 178 1.29 18.36 -15.29
C GLY A 178 0.77 18.32 -16.72
N LYS A 179 1.16 17.31 -17.51
CA LYS A 179 0.79 17.15 -18.92
C LYS A 179 -0.64 16.63 -19.12
N VAL A 180 -1.22 16.04 -18.06
CA VAL A 180 -2.59 15.50 -18.08
C VAL A 180 -3.38 16.02 -16.89
N VAL A 181 -4.71 16.06 -17.04
CA VAL A 181 -5.63 16.43 -15.96
C VAL A 181 -5.67 15.33 -14.90
N GLU A 182 -5.76 15.72 -13.64
CA GLU A 182 -5.91 14.76 -12.54
C GLU A 182 -7.26 14.03 -12.62
N PRO A 183 -7.28 12.70 -12.33
CA PRO A 183 -8.52 11.91 -12.36
C PRO A 183 -9.59 12.40 -11.37
N ARG A 184 -9.16 12.99 -10.24
CA ARG A 184 -10.06 13.57 -9.24
C ARG A 184 -10.31 15.04 -9.56
N LYS A 185 -11.58 15.44 -9.58
CA LYS A 185 -12.00 16.83 -9.81
C LYS A 185 -11.46 17.77 -8.73
N GLY A 186 -11.18 19.00 -9.10
CA GLY A 186 -10.74 20.06 -8.17
C GLY A 186 -9.26 20.00 -7.79
N LEU A 187 -8.47 19.11 -8.42
CA LEU A 187 -7.03 19.07 -8.23
C LEU A 187 -6.31 19.72 -9.41
N ARG A 188 -5.32 20.54 -9.09
CA ARG A 188 -4.38 21.06 -10.10
C ARG A 188 -3.47 19.96 -10.62
N SER A 189 -2.95 20.11 -11.83
CA SER A 189 -1.90 19.27 -12.40
C SER A 189 -0.52 19.66 -11.85
N GLY A 190 0.47 18.76 -11.96
CA GLY A 190 1.85 19.00 -11.54
C GLY A 190 2.29 18.17 -10.36
N SER A 191 3.30 18.63 -9.62
CA SER A 191 3.97 17.87 -8.56
C SER A 191 4.36 18.76 -7.37
N ILE A 192 4.80 18.11 -6.29
CA ILE A 192 5.43 18.75 -5.13
C ILE A 192 6.81 19.26 -5.58
N LYS A 193 7.14 20.51 -5.29
CA LYS A 193 8.44 21.09 -5.63
C LYS A 193 9.57 20.27 -5.01
N ASN A 194 10.65 20.06 -5.76
CA ASN A 194 11.84 19.28 -5.36
C ASN A 194 11.58 17.79 -5.12
N SER A 195 10.43 17.23 -5.56
CA SER A 195 10.19 15.80 -5.53
C SER A 195 10.72 15.10 -6.80
N PHE A 196 10.92 13.78 -6.68
CA PHE A 196 11.30 12.90 -7.77
C PHE A 196 10.10 12.10 -8.25
N CYS A 197 10.06 11.76 -9.53
CA CYS A 197 9.02 10.89 -10.09
C CYS A 197 9.56 9.48 -10.32
N LEU A 198 8.97 8.51 -9.63
CA LEU A 198 9.17 7.08 -9.92
C LEU A 198 7.79 6.42 -9.98
N PRO A 199 7.21 6.25 -11.17
CA PRO A 199 5.94 5.56 -11.30
C PRO A 199 6.00 4.17 -10.68
N PHE A 200 5.03 3.82 -9.82
CA PHE A 200 5.01 2.51 -9.16
C PHE A 200 5.02 1.35 -10.17
N SER A 201 4.40 1.55 -11.33
CA SER A 201 4.34 0.56 -12.41
C SER A 201 5.72 0.15 -12.96
N GLU A 202 6.74 1.01 -12.81
CA GLU A 202 8.12 0.67 -13.21
C GLU A 202 8.79 -0.35 -12.27
N LEU A 203 8.17 -0.62 -11.11
CA LEU A 203 8.65 -1.60 -10.13
C LEU A 203 7.87 -2.91 -10.16
N ILE A 204 6.90 -3.04 -11.07
CA ILE A 204 5.97 -4.18 -11.16
C ILE A 204 6.07 -4.83 -12.54
N ASN A 205 6.13 -6.15 -12.59
CA ASN A 205 6.02 -6.91 -13.82
C ASN A 205 4.56 -6.94 -14.29
N ASN A 206 4.30 -6.52 -15.51
CA ASN A 206 2.94 -6.45 -16.08
C ASN A 206 2.29 -7.83 -16.23
N ASP A 207 3.09 -8.90 -16.45
CA ASP A 207 2.57 -10.23 -16.74
C ASP A 207 1.91 -10.92 -15.56
N ASP A 208 2.46 -10.71 -14.35
CA ASP A 208 2.04 -11.45 -13.16
C ASP A 208 1.93 -10.58 -11.90
N HIS A 209 2.06 -9.27 -12.03
CA HIS A 209 2.03 -8.28 -10.94
C HIS A 209 3.07 -8.49 -9.82
N THR A 210 4.12 -9.27 -10.07
CA THR A 210 5.22 -9.39 -9.12
C THR A 210 6.09 -8.14 -9.12
N PHE A 211 6.73 -7.85 -8.01
CA PHE A 211 7.80 -6.86 -7.99
C PHE A 211 8.96 -7.31 -8.90
N ILE A 212 9.60 -6.36 -9.58
CA ILE A 212 10.87 -6.61 -10.29
C ILE A 212 11.95 -7.01 -9.28
N SER A 213 13.08 -7.57 -9.76
CA SER A 213 14.15 -8.04 -8.86
C SER A 213 14.71 -6.92 -7.99
N LYS A 214 15.26 -7.27 -6.82
CA LYS A 214 15.89 -6.32 -5.89
C LYS A 214 17.00 -5.50 -6.57
N GLU A 215 17.76 -6.10 -7.47
CA GLU A 215 18.82 -5.45 -8.24
C GLU A 215 18.24 -4.37 -9.16
N LYS A 216 17.13 -4.67 -9.84
CA LYS A 216 16.42 -3.70 -10.69
C LYS A 216 15.80 -2.59 -9.86
N ILE A 217 15.15 -2.91 -8.72
CA ILE A 217 14.63 -1.90 -7.78
C ILE A 217 15.75 -0.97 -7.34
N LYS A 218 16.89 -1.53 -6.92
CA LYS A 218 18.06 -0.75 -6.49
C LYS A 218 18.62 0.13 -7.62
N ALA A 219 18.63 -0.36 -8.87
CA ALA A 219 19.05 0.41 -10.02
C ALA A 219 18.10 1.59 -10.28
N GLN A 220 16.78 1.39 -10.17
CA GLN A 220 15.79 2.47 -10.30
C GLN A 220 16.05 3.61 -9.29
N PHE A 221 16.16 3.29 -8.00
CA PHE A 221 16.41 4.33 -6.99
C PHE A 221 17.79 4.99 -7.15
N ARG A 222 18.82 4.25 -7.55
CA ARG A 222 20.16 4.81 -7.79
C ARG A 222 20.26 5.72 -9.02
N SER A 223 19.30 5.65 -9.95
CA SER A 223 19.27 6.56 -11.10
C SER A 223 19.00 8.02 -10.72
N PHE A 224 18.46 8.24 -9.51
CA PHE A 224 18.22 9.57 -8.97
C PHE A 224 19.46 10.06 -8.20
N LYS A 225 19.74 11.37 -8.29
CA LYS A 225 20.80 12.02 -7.50
C LYS A 225 20.32 12.26 -6.07
N LEU A 226 20.22 11.20 -5.28
CA LEU A 226 19.75 11.25 -3.90
C LEU A 226 20.89 11.57 -2.93
N ASP A 227 20.56 12.34 -1.91
CA ASP A 227 21.36 12.35 -0.68
C ASP A 227 20.95 11.12 0.15
N LEU A 228 21.79 10.10 0.14
CA LEU A 228 21.55 8.80 0.80
C LEU A 228 21.56 8.90 2.35
N ASN A 229 21.97 10.03 2.91
CA ASN A 229 21.89 10.27 4.35
C ASN A 229 20.51 10.76 4.79
N LYS A 230 19.62 11.06 3.84
CA LYS A 230 18.28 11.57 4.12
C LYS A 230 17.24 10.47 4.00
N ASN A 231 16.25 10.53 4.89
CA ASN A 231 15.08 9.68 4.80
C ASN A 231 14.34 9.87 3.47
N ILE A 232 13.60 8.85 3.06
CA ILE A 232 12.73 8.89 1.88
C ILE A 232 11.29 8.86 2.31
N VAL A 233 10.49 9.79 1.77
CA VAL A 233 9.05 9.89 1.95
C VAL A 233 8.36 9.66 0.62
N PHE A 234 7.40 8.76 0.56
CA PHE A 234 6.66 8.48 -0.65
C PHE A 234 5.30 9.18 -0.67
N SER A 235 4.90 9.63 -1.84
CA SER A 235 3.63 10.30 -2.15
C SER A 235 3.04 9.71 -3.43
N CYS A 236 1.75 9.90 -3.63
CA CYS A 236 1.08 9.57 -4.89
C CYS A 236 -0.22 10.39 -5.06
N GLY A 237 -1.31 9.76 -5.51
CA GLY A 237 -2.64 10.37 -5.53
C GLY A 237 -3.30 10.43 -4.15
N SER A 238 -3.24 9.34 -3.36
CA SER A 238 -3.97 9.17 -2.09
C SER A 238 -3.33 8.12 -1.15
N GLY A 239 -2.01 7.99 -1.17
CA GLY A 239 -1.28 7.07 -0.28
C GLY A 239 -1.24 5.59 -0.71
N VAL A 240 -2.05 5.16 -1.70
CA VAL A 240 -2.12 3.75 -2.13
C VAL A 240 -0.83 3.34 -2.84
N THR A 241 -0.53 3.94 -3.99
CA THR A 241 0.67 3.57 -4.77
C THR A 241 1.97 4.10 -4.16
N ALA A 242 1.92 5.09 -3.26
CA ALA A 242 3.04 5.48 -2.42
C ALA A 242 3.53 4.31 -1.56
N SER A 243 2.61 3.49 -1.04
CA SER A 243 2.93 2.30 -0.26
C SER A 243 3.60 1.20 -1.10
N VAL A 244 3.37 1.16 -2.42
CA VAL A 244 4.12 0.26 -3.33
C VAL A 244 5.59 0.64 -3.37
N LEU A 245 5.90 1.94 -3.53
CA LEU A 245 7.30 2.40 -3.48
C LEU A 245 7.93 2.16 -2.11
N ALA A 246 7.18 2.39 -1.01
CA ALA A 246 7.65 2.15 0.34
C ALA A 246 8.02 0.68 0.58
N LEU A 247 7.16 -0.25 0.13
CA LEU A 247 7.46 -1.67 0.20
C LEU A 247 8.67 -2.03 -0.68
N ALA A 248 8.71 -1.55 -1.93
CA ALA A 248 9.84 -1.80 -2.83
C ALA A 248 11.18 -1.34 -2.22
N TYR A 249 11.19 -0.14 -1.62
CA TYR A 249 12.40 0.37 -0.98
C TYR A 249 12.80 -0.48 0.24
N SER A 250 11.85 -0.97 1.03
CA SER A 250 12.10 -1.88 2.16
C SER A 250 12.71 -3.22 1.75
N LEU A 251 12.60 -3.61 0.46
CA LEU A 251 13.24 -4.83 -0.06
C LEU A 251 14.75 -4.67 -0.29
N ILE A 252 15.24 -3.44 -0.39
CA ILE A 252 16.63 -3.12 -0.72
C ILE A 252 17.37 -2.40 0.40
N ASP A 253 16.66 -1.96 1.44
CA ASP A 253 17.22 -1.32 2.63
C ASP A 253 16.48 -1.85 3.89
N ASP A 254 17.14 -2.74 4.62
CA ASP A 254 16.57 -3.38 5.82
C ASP A 254 16.41 -2.41 7.01
N LYS A 255 17.02 -1.24 6.96
CA LYS A 255 16.91 -0.19 7.98
C LYS A 255 15.80 0.81 7.67
N TYR A 256 15.29 0.80 6.45
CA TYR A 256 14.26 1.73 6.04
C TYR A 256 12.94 1.49 6.79
N MET A 257 12.42 2.55 7.37
CA MET A 257 11.08 2.57 7.94
C MET A 257 10.10 3.21 6.93
N PRO A 258 9.07 2.48 6.48
CA PRO A 258 8.20 2.93 5.40
C PRO A 258 7.48 4.22 5.78
N THR A 259 7.82 5.33 5.12
CA THR A 259 7.26 6.65 5.42
C THR A 259 6.52 7.19 4.21
N ILE A 260 5.27 7.62 4.40
CA ILE A 260 4.47 8.23 3.34
C ILE A 260 3.93 9.61 3.73
N TYR A 261 3.64 10.43 2.74
CA TYR A 261 2.76 11.58 2.85
C TYR A 261 1.32 11.12 2.62
N ASP A 262 0.55 10.96 3.71
CA ASP A 262 -0.76 10.31 3.69
C ASP A 262 -1.78 11.05 2.81
N GLY A 263 -1.93 12.37 2.96
CA GLY A 263 -2.82 13.20 2.13
C GLY A 263 -2.44 13.21 0.65
N SER A 264 -1.15 12.99 0.33
CA SER A 264 -0.66 12.90 -1.04
C SER A 264 -1.16 14.03 -1.95
N TRP A 265 -1.28 13.80 -3.26
CA TRP A 265 -1.75 14.81 -4.20
C TRP A 265 -3.22 15.20 -3.98
N SER A 266 -4.04 14.30 -3.42
CA SER A 266 -5.43 14.62 -3.06
C SER A 266 -5.55 15.75 -2.05
N GLU A 267 -4.55 15.98 -1.22
CA GLU A 267 -4.44 17.10 -0.30
C GLU A 267 -3.59 18.24 -0.89
N TYR A 268 -2.41 17.91 -1.42
CA TYR A 268 -1.44 18.89 -1.89
C TYR A 268 -1.88 19.61 -3.17
N GLY A 269 -2.58 18.90 -4.05
CA GLY A 269 -3.07 19.43 -5.33
C GLY A 269 -4.33 20.27 -5.24
N ARG A 270 -4.93 20.45 -4.06
CA ARG A 270 -6.06 21.37 -3.85
C ARG A 270 -5.59 22.82 -3.90
N ASN A 271 -6.39 23.69 -4.52
CA ASN A 271 -6.18 25.12 -4.57
C ASN A 271 -6.43 25.75 -3.19
#